data_a7a7f8201f121093a5c592f5f489c4a0
#
_entry.id   a7a7f8201f121093a5c592f5f489c4a0
#
_cell.length_a   1.000
_cell.length_b   1.000
_cell.length_c   1.000
_cell.angle_alpha   90.00
_cell.angle_beta   90.00
_cell.angle_gamma   90.00
#
_symmetry.space_group_name_H-M   'P 1'
#
loop_
_entity.id
_entity.type
_entity.pdbx_description
1 polymer ?
#
loop_
_entity_poly.entity_id
_entity_poly.type
_entity_poly.pdbx_seq_one_letter_code
_entity_poly.pdbx_strand_id
1 'polypeptide(L)'
;MLALIQRVKEARVEVATVVVGAIEQGLLVFLGIEREDTHADADRLLKRVLAYRVFADAEDKMNLSVQDMNGGVLVVSQFTLAATTDKGLRPGFSSAKAPEEAKVLYQYFLDSACANYHKVAAGEFGADMQVSLINDGPVTFLLRS
;
A
#
# COMPACT_ATOMS: atom_id res chain seq x y z
N MET A 1 11.93 -0.72 -0.53
CA MET A 1 10.48 -1.06 -0.41
C MET A 1 9.66 -0.06 -1.20
N LEU A 2 8.60 -0.50 -1.83
CA LEU A 2 7.77 0.29 -2.73
C LEU A 2 6.33 0.36 -2.20
N ALA A 3 5.71 1.54 -2.23
CA ALA A 3 4.29 1.71 -1.99
C ALA A 3 3.67 2.49 -3.16
N LEU A 4 2.84 1.82 -3.96
CA LEU A 4 1.96 2.50 -4.89
C LEU A 4 0.72 2.93 -4.11
N ILE A 5 0.56 4.23 -3.92
CA ILE A 5 -0.57 4.79 -3.19
C ILE A 5 -1.58 5.41 -4.15
N GLN A 6 -2.86 5.15 -3.90
CA GLN A 6 -3.96 5.73 -4.65
C GLN A 6 -4.98 6.34 -3.69
N ARG A 7 -5.33 7.61 -3.93
CA ARG A 7 -6.42 8.26 -3.22
C ARG A 7 -7.75 7.69 -3.70
N VAL A 8 -8.58 7.21 -2.77
CA VAL A 8 -9.84 6.53 -3.08
C VAL A 8 -11.00 7.10 -2.30
N LYS A 9 -12.21 7.01 -2.86
CA LYS A 9 -13.47 7.24 -2.14
C LYS A 9 -13.84 6.04 -1.29
N GLU A 10 -13.53 4.85 -1.79
CA GLU A 10 -13.67 3.58 -1.10
C GLU A 10 -12.78 2.53 -1.77
N ALA A 11 -12.37 1.51 -1.03
CA ALA A 11 -11.69 0.34 -1.57
C ALA A 11 -11.97 -0.89 -0.70
N ARG A 12 -11.97 -2.07 -1.33
CA ARG A 12 -12.13 -3.35 -0.62
C ARG A 12 -11.34 -4.46 -1.30
N VAL A 13 -10.98 -5.45 -0.50
CA VAL A 13 -10.35 -6.70 -0.96
C VAL A 13 -11.26 -7.87 -0.63
N GLU A 14 -11.49 -8.70 -1.62
CA GLU A 14 -12.22 -9.97 -1.48
C GLU A 14 -11.27 -11.14 -1.79
N VAL A 15 -11.35 -12.19 -0.96
CA VAL A 15 -10.68 -13.48 -1.17
C VAL A 15 -11.77 -14.55 -1.13
N ALA A 16 -11.86 -15.38 -2.16
CA ALA A 16 -12.91 -16.40 -2.32
C ALA A 16 -14.32 -15.85 -2.01
N THR A 17 -14.66 -14.68 -2.57
CA THR A 17 -15.93 -13.95 -2.41
C THR A 17 -16.20 -13.37 -1.01
N VAL A 18 -15.25 -13.48 -0.08
CA VAL A 18 -15.36 -12.91 1.27
C VAL A 18 -14.56 -11.63 1.34
N VAL A 19 -15.17 -10.55 1.83
CA VAL A 19 -14.45 -9.27 2.10
C VAL A 19 -13.53 -9.46 3.30
N VAL A 20 -12.22 -9.33 3.08
CA VAL A 20 -11.20 -9.46 4.13
C VAL A 20 -10.69 -8.12 4.65
N GLY A 21 -10.85 -7.05 3.86
CA GLY A 21 -10.48 -5.70 4.26
C GLY A 21 -11.24 -4.67 3.42
N ALA A 22 -11.66 -3.58 4.04
CA ALA A 22 -12.35 -2.49 3.35
C ALA A 22 -12.09 -1.16 4.06
N ILE A 23 -12.10 -0.09 3.29
CA ILE A 23 -12.03 1.30 3.75
C ILE A 23 -13.05 2.16 2.99
N GLU A 24 -13.50 3.22 3.63
CA GLU A 24 -14.13 4.36 2.98
C GLU A 24 -13.05 5.30 2.43
N GLN A 25 -13.29 6.61 2.39
CA GLN A 25 -12.30 7.58 1.91
C GLN A 25 -10.93 7.38 2.57
N GLY A 26 -9.88 7.34 1.75
CA GLY A 26 -8.53 7.16 2.25
C GLY A 26 -7.51 6.78 1.17
N LEU A 27 -6.56 5.93 1.53
CA LEU A 27 -5.50 5.44 0.66
C LEU A 27 -5.57 3.92 0.48
N LEU A 28 -5.60 3.48 -0.77
CA LEU A 28 -5.23 2.12 -1.14
C LEU A 28 -3.72 2.10 -1.35
N VAL A 29 -3.02 1.17 -0.69
CA VAL A 29 -1.56 1.03 -0.69
C VAL A 29 -1.17 -0.35 -1.18
N PHE A 30 -0.64 -0.43 -2.40
CA PHE A 30 0.00 -1.65 -2.90
C PHE A 30 1.46 -1.67 -2.47
N LEU A 31 1.84 -2.68 -1.67
CA LEU A 31 3.15 -2.79 -1.06
C LEU A 31 4.02 -3.82 -1.77
N GLY A 32 5.12 -3.38 -2.38
CA GLY A 32 6.14 -4.21 -3.00
C GLY A 32 7.39 -4.27 -2.12
N ILE A 33 7.89 -5.49 -1.89
CA ILE A 33 9.06 -5.73 -1.04
C ILE A 33 10.22 -6.19 -1.92
N GLU A 34 11.30 -5.40 -1.92
CA GLU A 34 12.50 -5.64 -2.69
C GLU A 34 13.48 -6.50 -1.89
N ARG A 35 14.41 -7.15 -2.56
CA ARG A 35 15.33 -8.16 -1.99
C ARG A 35 16.07 -7.67 -0.74
N GLU A 36 16.58 -6.44 -0.77
CA GLU A 36 17.44 -5.88 0.28
C GLU A 36 16.67 -5.11 1.37
N ASP A 37 15.33 -5.07 1.27
CA ASP A 37 14.52 -4.35 2.24
C ASP A 37 14.62 -4.92 3.66
N THR A 38 14.64 -4.02 4.62
CA THR A 38 14.74 -4.27 6.05
C THR A 38 13.55 -3.70 6.82
N HIS A 39 13.45 -3.98 8.12
CA HIS A 39 12.47 -3.35 9.01
C HIS A 39 12.58 -1.82 9.03
N ALA A 40 13.82 -1.29 8.96
CA ALA A 40 14.04 0.16 8.89
C ALA A 40 13.47 0.79 7.60
N ASP A 41 13.46 0.04 6.49
CA ASP A 41 12.82 0.46 5.23
C ASP A 41 11.28 0.47 5.38
N ALA A 42 10.73 -0.52 6.05
CA ALA A 42 9.30 -0.58 6.35
C ALA A 42 8.86 0.61 7.22
N ASP A 43 9.60 0.93 8.28
CA ASP A 43 9.30 2.06 9.16
C ASP A 43 9.36 3.41 8.43
N ARG A 44 10.41 3.61 7.61
CA ARG A 44 10.54 4.84 6.80
C ARG A 44 9.40 4.99 5.81
N LEU A 45 9.06 3.91 5.10
CA LEU A 45 7.98 3.92 4.12
C LEU A 45 6.62 4.16 4.76
N LEU A 46 6.33 3.48 5.88
CA LEU A 46 5.07 3.67 6.62
C LEU A 46 4.90 5.12 7.06
N LYS A 47 5.93 5.70 7.68
CA LYS A 47 5.91 7.12 8.09
C LYS A 47 5.63 8.03 6.89
N ARG A 48 6.24 7.72 5.75
CA ARG A 48 6.06 8.49 4.51
C ARG A 48 4.65 8.34 3.96
N VAL A 49 4.09 7.12 3.93
CA VAL A 49 2.71 6.86 3.47
C VAL A 49 1.69 7.62 4.31
N LEU A 50 1.80 7.53 5.64
CA LEU A 50 0.85 8.18 6.56
C LEU A 50 0.89 9.71 6.51
N ALA A 51 2.06 10.29 6.22
CA ALA A 51 2.27 11.73 6.17
C ALA A 51 2.19 12.34 4.75
N TYR A 52 2.00 11.51 3.70
CA TYR A 52 2.03 12.01 2.33
C TYR A 52 0.79 12.86 2.03
N ARG A 53 1.01 14.07 1.50
CA ARG A 53 -0.05 15.08 1.33
C ARG A 53 -0.71 14.95 -0.03
N VAL A 54 -1.82 14.21 -0.10
CA VAL A 54 -2.57 13.94 -1.33
C VAL A 54 -4.05 14.30 -1.25
N PHE A 55 -4.49 14.81 -0.12
CA PHE A 55 -5.86 15.28 0.08
C PHE A 55 -5.92 16.81 0.03
N ALA A 56 -7.01 17.32 -0.53
CA ALA A 56 -7.22 18.75 -0.68
C ALA A 56 -7.49 19.43 0.67
N ASP A 57 -6.88 20.59 0.87
CA ASP A 57 -7.21 21.52 1.96
C ASP A 57 -8.41 22.41 1.58
N ALA A 58 -8.72 23.40 2.42
CA ALA A 58 -9.82 24.34 2.19
C ALA A 58 -9.63 25.22 0.94
N GLU A 59 -8.42 25.31 0.39
CA GLU A 59 -8.07 26.06 -0.82
C GLU A 59 -7.92 25.14 -2.04
N ASP A 60 -8.37 23.87 -1.95
CA ASP A 60 -8.27 22.84 -2.99
C ASP A 60 -6.82 22.50 -3.39
N LYS A 61 -5.87 22.63 -2.46
CA LYS A 61 -4.47 22.24 -2.66
C LYS A 61 -4.17 20.93 -1.94
N MET A 62 -3.36 20.05 -2.54
CA MET A 62 -2.91 18.80 -1.93
C MET A 62 -1.95 19.06 -0.76
N ASN A 63 -2.48 19.39 0.39
CA ASN A 63 -1.74 19.74 1.60
C ASN A 63 -2.06 18.87 2.81
N LEU A 64 -3.08 18.02 2.72
CA LEU A 64 -3.50 17.15 3.84
C LEU A 64 -3.09 15.70 3.60
N SER A 65 -2.64 15.04 4.66
CA SER A 65 -2.34 13.62 4.70
C SER A 65 -3.58 12.78 5.02
N VAL A 66 -3.48 11.45 4.90
CA VAL A 66 -4.54 10.54 5.34
C VAL A 66 -4.82 10.65 6.84
N GLN A 67 -3.79 10.98 7.65
CA GLN A 67 -3.93 11.23 9.08
C GLN A 67 -4.73 12.50 9.35
N ASP A 68 -4.44 13.59 8.64
CA ASP A 68 -5.17 14.87 8.77
C ASP A 68 -6.65 14.71 8.40
N MET A 69 -6.95 13.86 7.41
CA MET A 69 -8.32 13.57 6.97
C MET A 69 -9.02 12.51 7.81
N ASN A 70 -8.32 11.87 8.74
CA ASN A 70 -8.84 10.72 9.47
C ASN A 70 -9.39 9.63 8.52
N GLY A 71 -8.73 9.44 7.37
CA GLY A 71 -9.11 8.50 6.31
C GLY A 71 -8.65 7.06 6.59
N GLY A 72 -9.17 6.09 5.84
CA GLY A 72 -8.74 4.71 5.94
C GLY A 72 -7.43 4.44 5.17
N VAL A 73 -6.68 3.42 5.60
CA VAL A 73 -5.52 2.90 4.87
C VAL A 73 -5.72 1.41 4.63
N LEU A 74 -5.84 1.01 3.35
CA LEU A 74 -5.98 -0.40 2.95
C LEU A 74 -4.66 -0.87 2.33
N VAL A 75 -3.97 -1.78 3.01
CA VAL A 75 -2.67 -2.30 2.58
C VAL A 75 -2.86 -3.64 1.86
N VAL A 76 -2.35 -3.73 0.64
CA VAL A 76 -2.40 -4.92 -0.21
C VAL A 76 -0.99 -5.31 -0.63
N SER A 77 -0.59 -6.55 -0.38
CA SER A 77 0.71 -7.06 -0.86
C SER A 77 0.72 -7.14 -2.38
N GLN A 78 1.76 -6.60 -3.01
CA GLN A 78 1.92 -6.55 -4.47
C GLN A 78 3.37 -6.82 -4.85
N PHE A 79 3.78 -8.10 -4.86
CA PHE A 79 5.17 -8.47 -5.14
C PHE A 79 5.61 -8.09 -6.56
N THR A 80 4.68 -8.03 -7.51
CA THR A 80 4.95 -7.63 -8.90
C THR A 80 5.41 -6.19 -9.05
N LEU A 81 5.20 -5.31 -8.06
CA LEU A 81 5.79 -3.96 -8.05
C LEU A 81 7.33 -3.99 -8.01
N ALA A 82 7.91 -5.02 -7.40
CA ALA A 82 9.36 -5.19 -7.32
C ALA A 82 9.94 -5.89 -8.57
N ALA A 83 9.12 -6.17 -9.58
CA ALA A 83 9.58 -6.79 -10.82
C ALA A 83 10.42 -5.83 -11.67
N THR A 84 11.42 -6.37 -12.34
CA THR A 84 12.16 -5.70 -13.41
C THR A 84 11.41 -5.84 -14.73
N THR A 85 11.16 -4.72 -15.40
CA THR A 85 10.42 -4.65 -16.67
C THR A 85 11.22 -4.02 -17.81
N ASP A 86 12.52 -3.78 -17.60
CA ASP A 86 13.37 -3.01 -18.50
C ASP A 86 13.71 -3.73 -19.81
N LYS A 87 13.58 -5.06 -19.83
CA LYS A 87 13.96 -5.89 -21.00
C LYS A 87 12.91 -6.95 -21.31
N GLY A 88 12.51 -7.00 -22.57
CA GLY A 88 11.61 -8.04 -23.09
C GLY A 88 10.15 -7.81 -22.66
N LEU A 89 9.33 -8.85 -22.80
CA LEU A 89 7.88 -8.83 -22.53
C LEU A 89 7.48 -9.71 -21.33
N ARG A 90 8.46 -10.24 -20.60
CA ARG A 90 8.23 -11.03 -19.38
C ARG A 90 8.83 -10.30 -18.18
N PRO A 91 8.07 -10.13 -17.08
CA PRO A 91 8.61 -9.54 -15.87
C PRO A 91 9.68 -10.44 -15.25
N GLY A 92 10.76 -9.84 -14.74
CA GLY A 92 11.76 -10.54 -13.94
C GLY A 92 11.52 -10.30 -12.46
N PHE A 93 11.64 -11.33 -11.62
CA PHE A 93 11.39 -11.23 -10.17
C PHE A 93 12.65 -11.35 -9.32
N SER A 94 13.84 -11.25 -9.93
CA SER A 94 15.11 -11.34 -9.21
C SER A 94 15.35 -10.21 -8.21
N SER A 95 14.68 -9.09 -8.37
CA SER A 95 14.71 -7.92 -7.47
C SER A 95 13.71 -8.01 -6.31
N ALA A 96 12.75 -8.92 -6.38
CA ALA A 96 11.78 -9.14 -5.31
C ALA A 96 12.40 -9.97 -4.16
N LYS A 97 11.96 -9.72 -2.93
CA LYS A 97 12.32 -10.54 -1.76
C LYS A 97 11.67 -11.93 -1.86
N ALA A 98 12.36 -12.96 -1.34
CA ALA A 98 11.82 -14.32 -1.28
C ALA A 98 10.48 -14.34 -0.52
N PRO A 99 9.49 -15.16 -0.96
CA PRO A 99 8.12 -15.09 -0.43
C PRO A 99 8.01 -15.20 1.09
N GLU A 100 8.76 -16.12 1.71
CA GLU A 100 8.73 -16.33 3.17
C GLU A 100 9.25 -15.11 3.93
N GLU A 101 10.37 -14.53 3.49
CA GLU A 101 10.94 -13.31 4.10
C GLU A 101 10.06 -12.09 3.81
N ALA A 102 9.48 -12.00 2.62
CA ALA A 102 8.55 -10.94 2.25
C ALA A 102 7.30 -10.97 3.13
N LYS A 103 6.77 -12.16 3.44
CA LYS A 103 5.62 -12.34 4.34
C LYS A 103 5.91 -11.80 5.74
N VAL A 104 7.09 -12.10 6.29
CA VAL A 104 7.51 -11.61 7.62
C VAL A 104 7.58 -10.07 7.61
N LEU A 105 8.20 -9.49 6.58
CA LEU A 105 8.35 -8.03 6.50
C LEU A 105 7.02 -7.31 6.20
N TYR A 106 6.13 -7.95 5.43
CA TYR A 106 4.77 -7.46 5.21
C TYR A 106 3.98 -7.43 6.52
N GLN A 107 4.04 -8.50 7.31
CA GLN A 107 3.37 -8.56 8.61
C GLN A 107 3.92 -7.49 9.55
N TYR A 108 5.23 -7.33 9.61
CA TYR A 108 5.85 -6.25 10.37
C TYR A 108 5.34 -4.86 9.98
N PHE A 109 5.21 -4.60 8.66
CA PHE A 109 4.64 -3.34 8.17
C PHE A 109 3.21 -3.13 8.64
N LEU A 110 2.37 -4.18 8.59
CA LEU A 110 0.98 -4.12 9.06
C LEU A 110 0.89 -3.88 10.57
N ASP A 111 1.66 -4.60 11.36
CA ASP A 111 1.68 -4.46 12.81
C ASP A 111 2.11 -3.05 13.22
N SER A 112 3.15 -2.52 12.55
CA SER A 112 3.59 -1.14 12.73
C SER A 112 2.53 -0.13 12.29
N ALA A 113 1.83 -0.39 11.19
CA ALA A 113 0.74 0.48 10.72
C ALA A 113 -0.40 0.54 11.73
N CYS A 114 -0.85 -0.60 12.23
CA CYS A 114 -1.91 -0.70 13.24
C CYS A 114 -1.50 -0.06 14.58
N ALA A 115 -0.22 -0.15 14.96
CA ALA A 115 0.30 0.49 16.18
C ALA A 115 0.34 2.02 16.08
N ASN A 116 0.55 2.56 14.87
CA ASN A 116 0.73 4.01 14.64
C ASN A 116 -0.52 4.70 14.08
N TYR A 117 -1.51 3.93 13.58
CA TYR A 117 -2.71 4.49 12.97
C TYR A 117 -3.92 3.58 13.17
N HIS A 118 -5.05 4.14 13.55
CA HIS A 118 -6.23 3.39 14.02
C HIS A 118 -7.17 2.90 12.91
N LYS A 119 -7.06 3.41 11.68
CA LYS A 119 -7.93 3.05 10.54
C LYS A 119 -7.15 2.29 9.47
N VAL A 120 -6.59 1.14 9.84
CA VAL A 120 -5.85 0.26 8.93
C VAL A 120 -6.67 -1.00 8.64
N ALA A 121 -6.78 -1.33 7.36
CA ALA A 121 -7.29 -2.61 6.87
C ALA A 121 -6.25 -3.23 5.93
N ALA A 122 -6.34 -4.53 5.70
CA ALA A 122 -5.37 -5.24 4.86
C ALA A 122 -6.04 -6.31 4.00
N GLY A 123 -5.40 -6.62 2.87
CA GLY A 123 -5.62 -7.85 2.12
C GLY A 123 -4.92 -9.03 2.78
N GLU A 124 -4.93 -10.18 2.11
CA GLU A 124 -4.31 -11.42 2.56
C GLU A 124 -3.05 -11.72 1.74
N PHE A 125 -1.89 -11.83 2.42
CA PHE A 125 -0.62 -12.08 1.74
C PHE A 125 -0.62 -13.42 0.98
N GLY A 126 -0.29 -13.37 -0.31
CA GLY A 126 -0.18 -14.54 -1.17
C GLY A 126 -1.52 -15.12 -1.65
N ALA A 127 -2.64 -14.55 -1.26
CA ALA A 127 -3.95 -14.96 -1.76
C ALA A 127 -4.24 -14.38 -3.17
N ASP A 128 -5.17 -15.01 -3.87
CA ASP A 128 -5.80 -14.42 -5.06
C ASP A 128 -6.87 -13.42 -4.59
N MET A 129 -6.56 -12.14 -4.76
CA MET A 129 -7.37 -11.03 -4.26
C MET A 129 -8.10 -10.30 -5.37
N GLN A 130 -9.40 -10.06 -5.18
CA GLN A 130 -10.17 -9.14 -6.00
C GLN A 130 -10.18 -7.78 -5.29
N VAL A 131 -9.53 -6.79 -5.89
CA VAL A 131 -9.41 -5.44 -5.33
C VAL A 131 -10.35 -4.51 -6.08
N SER A 132 -11.39 -4.05 -5.39
CA SER A 132 -12.35 -3.07 -5.91
C SER A 132 -12.09 -1.72 -5.29
N LEU A 133 -12.14 -0.65 -6.09
CA LEU A 133 -11.90 0.72 -5.63
C LEU A 133 -12.60 1.75 -6.49
N ILE A 134 -12.84 2.92 -5.92
CA ILE A 134 -13.20 4.12 -6.65
C ILE A 134 -12.07 5.13 -6.48
N ASN A 135 -11.31 5.36 -7.56
CA ASN A 135 -10.26 6.39 -7.55
C ASN A 135 -10.88 7.79 -7.41
N ASP A 136 -10.27 8.57 -6.53
CA ASP A 136 -10.66 9.96 -6.31
C ASP A 136 -9.62 10.89 -6.94
N GLY A 137 -9.97 11.40 -8.13
CA GLY A 137 -9.09 12.31 -8.84
C GLY A 137 -8.85 11.99 -10.32
N PRO A 138 -8.15 10.92 -10.75
CA PRO A 138 -7.30 10.01 -9.99
C PRO A 138 -6.02 10.65 -9.45
N VAL A 139 -5.55 10.17 -8.32
CA VAL A 139 -4.29 10.61 -7.70
C VAL A 139 -3.51 9.36 -7.26
N THR A 140 -2.37 9.14 -7.92
CA THR A 140 -1.56 7.92 -7.76
C THR A 140 -0.08 8.31 -7.71
N PHE A 141 0.64 7.82 -6.69
CA PHE A 141 2.08 8.02 -6.54
C PHE A 141 2.79 6.73 -6.18
N LEU A 142 4.02 6.59 -6.65
CA LEU A 142 4.93 5.54 -6.23
C LEU A 142 5.94 6.09 -5.23
N LEU A 143 5.87 5.63 -3.99
CA LEU A 143 6.81 5.99 -2.93
C LEU A 143 7.87 4.91 -2.76
N ARG A 144 9.07 5.30 -2.38
CA ARG A 144 10.18 4.40 -2.02
C ARG A 144 10.65 4.69 -0.59
N SER A 145 11.11 3.66 0.09
CA SER A 145 11.73 3.78 1.42
C SER A 145 13.06 4.53 1.38
#